data_79af8e0b79cfbd61c0051d0a303ae672
#
_entry.id   79af8e0b79cfbd61c0051d0a303ae672
#
_cell.length_a   1.000
_cell.length_b   1.000
_cell.length_c   1.000
_cell.angle_alpha   90.00
_cell.angle_beta   90.00
_cell.angle_gamma   90.00
#
_symmetry.space_group_name_H-M   'P 1'
#
loop_
_entity.id
_entity.type
_entity.pdbx_description
1 polymer ?
#
loop_
_entity_poly.entity_id
_entity_poly.type
_entity_poly.pdbx_seq_one_letter_code
_entity_poly.pdbx_strand_id
1 'polypeptide(L)'
;MPRRATKIVATLGPASSDPALLEHMIRAGVNVVRLNFSHGKAQDHIDRARLVREASHRAGREVAIMADLQGPKIRVGKFAEGKVMLVPGEKFVLDAARTELGDVHAVGLDYKPLPREVKPGDILLLNDGLIVIVVDSVVGEAVHTTVRMGGELSNNKGINKQGGGLTAPALTAKDMEDIKTAMAFQADYVAVSFPQNATDMEMARQLCNVAAEQYNHKPHLIAKIERAEAIPKLLEIILASDGIMVARGDLAIEVGNAAVPALQKRMIKLAREHDRVVITATHMMESMISNPVPTRAEVSDVANAVLDGTDAVMLSAETAAGKYPLETVVEMAKICHAAENAEDVELDGDFTGQKFDRIDQSIAMGALFTAHHLGAKAIVALTDSGSTALWMSRHRINVPIYALTSKVATQRKMTLYRNVRPLLLDSSGDRDTALKQAEGHLKKFGIVQGGDVYAITCGEPMGAPGGTNMLKICRVV
;
A
#
# COMPACT_ATOMS: atom_id res chain seq x y z
N MET A 1 19.45 12.70 3.34
CA MET A 1 18.28 12.74 4.25
C MET A 1 18.55 11.92 5.49
N PRO A 2 18.05 12.32 6.66
CA PRO A 2 18.15 11.52 7.86
C PRO A 2 17.53 10.13 7.62
N ARG A 3 18.02 9.14 8.35
CA ARG A 3 17.57 7.76 8.24
C ARG A 3 16.10 7.66 8.68
N ARG A 4 15.27 7.01 7.90
CA ARG A 4 13.86 6.78 8.16
C ARG A 4 13.54 5.29 7.96
N ALA A 5 12.80 4.68 8.88
CA ALA A 5 12.34 3.30 8.81
C ALA A 5 11.05 3.16 7.96
N THR A 6 10.04 3.99 8.25
CA THR A 6 8.74 4.00 7.55
C THR A 6 8.90 4.46 6.10
N LYS A 7 8.25 3.79 5.17
CA LYS A 7 8.32 4.07 3.73
C LYS A 7 7.27 5.10 3.30
N ILE A 8 7.47 5.71 2.14
CA ILE A 8 6.49 6.61 1.52
C ILE A 8 6.06 6.03 0.19
N VAL A 9 4.77 5.87 0.02
CA VAL A 9 4.10 5.58 -1.25
C VAL A 9 3.54 6.89 -1.79
N ALA A 10 3.88 7.27 -3.02
CA ALA A 10 3.38 8.47 -3.67
C ALA A 10 2.57 8.10 -4.91
N THR A 11 1.33 8.60 -5.01
CA THR A 11 0.52 8.42 -6.21
C THR A 11 0.95 9.41 -7.28
N LEU A 12 1.19 8.94 -8.50
CA LEU A 12 1.47 9.80 -9.64
C LEU A 12 0.21 10.20 -10.38
N GLY A 13 0.23 11.43 -10.86
CA GLY A 13 -0.82 12.03 -11.66
C GLY A 13 -0.32 13.27 -12.38
N PRO A 14 -1.22 14.15 -12.84
CA PRO A 14 -0.83 15.35 -13.60
C PRO A 14 0.19 16.23 -12.86
N ALA A 15 0.08 16.36 -11.53
CA ALA A 15 0.95 17.21 -10.72
C ALA A 15 2.38 16.67 -10.57
N SER A 16 2.60 15.38 -10.83
CA SER A 16 3.90 14.71 -10.67
C SER A 16 4.42 14.08 -11.96
N SER A 17 3.98 14.58 -13.12
CA SER A 17 4.38 14.07 -14.44
C SER A 17 5.67 14.71 -14.98
N ASP A 18 6.16 15.79 -14.37
CA ASP A 18 7.44 16.41 -14.74
C ASP A 18 8.62 15.51 -14.31
N PRO A 19 9.56 15.16 -15.25
CA PRO A 19 10.67 14.26 -14.96
C PRO A 19 11.62 14.76 -13.87
N ALA A 20 11.87 16.07 -13.78
CA ALA A 20 12.77 16.65 -12.79
C ALA A 20 12.12 16.67 -11.42
N LEU A 21 10.83 17.03 -11.36
CA LEU A 21 10.05 16.98 -10.12
C LEU A 21 9.99 15.57 -9.56
N LEU A 22 9.72 14.55 -10.41
CA LEU A 22 9.67 13.16 -9.99
C LEU A 22 11.03 12.69 -9.43
N GLU A 23 12.14 13.06 -10.06
CA GLU A 23 13.46 12.78 -9.53
C GLU A 23 13.67 13.43 -8.15
N HIS A 24 13.27 14.70 -7.98
CA HIS A 24 13.32 15.38 -6.69
C HIS A 24 12.46 14.69 -5.63
N MET A 25 11.25 14.22 -5.97
CA MET A 25 10.40 13.48 -5.05
C MET A 25 11.04 12.15 -4.63
N ILE A 26 11.68 11.42 -5.56
CA ILE A 26 12.43 10.20 -5.25
C ILE A 26 13.60 10.50 -4.32
N ARG A 27 14.38 11.56 -4.60
CA ARG A 27 15.48 12.02 -3.72
C ARG A 27 14.94 12.48 -2.35
N ALA A 28 13.75 13.08 -2.32
CA ALA A 28 13.05 13.50 -1.10
C ALA A 28 12.52 12.34 -0.26
N GLY A 29 12.49 11.12 -0.77
CA GLY A 29 12.22 9.95 0.05
C GLY A 29 11.10 9.03 -0.40
N VAL A 30 10.51 9.22 -1.59
CA VAL A 30 9.57 8.26 -2.16
C VAL A 30 10.25 6.90 -2.32
N ASN A 31 9.60 5.85 -1.88
CA ASN A 31 10.08 4.46 -1.94
C ASN A 31 9.27 3.61 -2.91
N VAL A 32 7.97 3.91 -3.04
CA VAL A 32 7.05 3.23 -3.94
C VAL A 32 6.22 4.27 -4.66
N VAL A 33 6.03 4.10 -5.95
CA VAL A 33 5.13 4.90 -6.77
C VAL A 33 3.85 4.12 -7.02
N ARG A 34 2.70 4.74 -6.76
CA ARG A 34 1.38 4.17 -7.06
C ARG A 34 0.85 4.73 -8.38
N LEU A 35 0.46 3.83 -9.29
CA LEU A 35 -0.27 4.15 -10.51
C LEU A 35 -1.73 3.72 -10.33
N ASN A 36 -2.64 4.69 -10.24
CA ASN A 36 -4.05 4.45 -9.98
C ASN A 36 -4.82 4.20 -11.29
N PHE A 37 -5.20 2.96 -11.53
CA PHE A 37 -5.92 2.54 -12.75
C PHE A 37 -7.40 2.96 -12.78
N SER A 38 -7.90 3.61 -11.73
CA SER A 38 -9.20 4.28 -11.79
C SER A 38 -9.21 5.48 -12.72
N HIS A 39 -8.03 5.99 -13.12
CA HIS A 39 -7.85 7.16 -13.96
C HIS A 39 -6.79 6.90 -15.04
N GLY A 40 -6.95 7.53 -16.20
CA GLY A 40 -6.01 7.40 -17.32
C GLY A 40 -6.27 6.17 -18.20
N LYS A 41 -5.49 6.06 -19.25
CA LYS A 41 -5.52 4.93 -20.20
C LYS A 41 -4.30 4.05 -19.99
N ALA A 42 -4.33 2.83 -20.53
CA ALA A 42 -3.21 1.88 -20.46
C ALA A 42 -1.86 2.53 -20.86
N GLN A 43 -1.84 3.29 -21.96
CA GLN A 43 -0.63 3.96 -22.44
C GLN A 43 -0.09 4.99 -21.45
N ASP A 44 -0.96 5.73 -20.75
CA ASP A 44 -0.54 6.71 -19.75
C ASP A 44 0.21 6.04 -18.59
N HIS A 45 -0.21 4.84 -18.18
CA HIS A 45 0.43 4.07 -17.13
C HIS A 45 1.77 3.50 -17.59
N ILE A 46 1.87 3.01 -18.83
CA ILE A 46 3.13 2.53 -19.41
C ILE A 46 4.15 3.67 -19.49
N ASP A 47 3.74 4.84 -19.95
CA ASP A 47 4.63 6.00 -20.06
C ASP A 47 5.08 6.52 -18.68
N ARG A 48 4.18 6.55 -17.70
CA ARG A 48 4.54 6.89 -16.31
C ARG A 48 5.49 5.88 -15.70
N ALA A 49 5.26 4.58 -15.91
CA ALA A 49 6.16 3.54 -15.42
C ALA A 49 7.57 3.70 -15.98
N ARG A 50 7.70 3.98 -17.28
CA ARG A 50 9.00 4.29 -17.92
C ARG A 50 9.65 5.51 -17.27
N LEU A 51 8.89 6.61 -17.10
CA LEU A 51 9.37 7.82 -16.46
C LEU A 51 9.89 7.57 -15.03
N VAL A 52 9.20 6.73 -14.26
CA VAL A 52 9.63 6.32 -12.91
C VAL A 52 10.97 5.60 -12.96
N ARG A 53 11.15 4.64 -13.88
CA ARG A 53 12.41 3.89 -14.00
C ARG A 53 13.57 4.82 -14.39
N GLU A 54 13.36 5.75 -15.31
CA GLU A 54 14.34 6.76 -15.69
C GLU A 54 14.70 7.71 -14.54
N ALA A 55 13.70 8.23 -13.82
CA ALA A 55 13.91 9.10 -12.67
C ALA A 55 14.62 8.38 -11.51
N SER A 56 14.27 7.12 -11.25
CA SER A 56 14.90 6.23 -10.29
C SER A 56 16.40 6.06 -10.60
N HIS A 57 16.72 5.79 -11.85
CA HIS A 57 18.11 5.65 -12.32
C HIS A 57 18.90 6.97 -12.11
N ARG A 58 18.35 8.12 -12.52
CA ARG A 58 18.99 9.44 -12.31
C ARG A 58 19.16 9.78 -10.83
N ALA A 59 18.19 9.40 -10.01
CA ALA A 59 18.26 9.60 -8.56
C ALA A 59 19.28 8.66 -7.86
N GLY A 60 19.73 7.61 -8.53
CA GLY A 60 20.60 6.57 -7.95
C GLY A 60 19.90 5.75 -6.85
N ARG A 61 18.57 5.60 -6.92
CA ARG A 61 17.77 4.89 -5.94
C ARG A 61 16.67 4.09 -6.62
N GLU A 62 16.58 2.80 -6.30
CA GLU A 62 15.46 2.00 -6.78
C GLU A 62 14.16 2.39 -6.08
N VAL A 63 13.08 2.38 -6.87
CA VAL A 63 11.71 2.65 -6.45
C VAL A 63 10.81 1.57 -7.02
N ALA A 64 9.95 0.99 -6.20
CA ALA A 64 8.95 0.05 -6.68
C ALA A 64 7.79 0.77 -7.37
N ILE A 65 7.13 0.07 -8.28
CA ILE A 65 5.89 0.52 -8.92
C ILE A 65 4.75 -0.39 -8.45
N MET A 66 3.69 0.23 -7.93
CA MET A 66 2.45 -0.41 -7.55
C MET A 66 1.33 -0.03 -8.51
N ALA A 67 0.78 -1.01 -9.21
CA ALA A 67 -0.43 -0.86 -10.00
C ALA A 67 -1.65 -1.06 -9.08
N ASP A 68 -2.48 -0.04 -8.93
CA ASP A 68 -3.67 -0.09 -8.07
C ASP A 68 -4.91 -0.21 -8.95
N LEU A 69 -5.53 -1.39 -8.94
CA LEU A 69 -6.69 -1.75 -9.74
C LEU A 69 -7.93 -0.97 -9.28
N GLN A 70 -8.82 -0.67 -10.23
CA GLN A 70 -10.03 0.09 -9.93
C GLN A 70 -10.99 -0.69 -9.04
N GLY A 71 -11.16 -1.98 -9.29
CA GLY A 71 -12.18 -2.80 -8.65
C GLY A 71 -13.62 -2.44 -9.04
N PRO A 72 -14.60 -3.05 -8.40
CA PRO A 72 -16.01 -2.89 -8.72
C PRO A 72 -16.62 -1.67 -8.01
N LYS A 73 -16.11 -0.48 -8.26
CA LYS A 73 -16.71 0.74 -7.69
C LYS A 73 -18.10 0.96 -8.29
N ILE A 74 -19.12 0.81 -7.46
CA ILE A 74 -20.52 1.04 -7.82
C ILE A 74 -20.75 2.55 -7.97
N ARG A 75 -21.40 2.99 -9.07
CA ARG A 75 -21.56 4.40 -9.39
C ARG A 75 -22.97 4.71 -9.87
N VAL A 76 -23.44 5.92 -9.55
CA VAL A 76 -24.60 6.52 -10.23
C VAL A 76 -24.25 6.82 -11.68
N GLY A 77 -25.27 6.84 -12.52
CA GLY A 77 -25.18 7.23 -13.91
C GLY A 77 -24.86 8.73 -14.11
N LYS A 78 -25.16 9.22 -15.31
CA LYS A 78 -24.94 10.63 -15.67
C LYS A 78 -26.24 11.41 -15.54
N PHE A 79 -26.14 12.69 -15.21
CA PHE A 79 -27.23 13.65 -15.16
C PHE A 79 -27.28 14.51 -16.40
N ALA A 80 -28.46 14.97 -16.78
CA ALA A 80 -28.68 15.81 -17.96
C ALA A 80 -27.86 17.11 -17.87
N GLU A 81 -27.82 17.73 -16.70
CA GLU A 81 -27.06 18.96 -16.42
C GLU A 81 -25.67 18.70 -15.79
N GLY A 82 -25.21 17.46 -15.84
CA GLY A 82 -23.93 17.04 -15.25
C GLY A 82 -23.96 16.87 -13.73
N LYS A 83 -24.88 17.50 -13.03
CA LYS A 83 -25.06 17.44 -11.58
C LYS A 83 -26.47 17.85 -11.16
N VAL A 84 -26.87 17.46 -9.95
CA VAL A 84 -28.13 17.85 -9.32
C VAL A 84 -27.89 18.20 -7.85
N MET A 85 -28.78 19.00 -7.28
CA MET A 85 -28.79 19.27 -5.84
C MET A 85 -29.88 18.43 -5.19
N LEU A 86 -29.52 17.50 -4.33
CA LEU A 86 -30.43 16.70 -3.53
C LEU A 86 -30.76 17.43 -2.22
N VAL A 87 -32.04 17.55 -1.90
CA VAL A 87 -32.53 18.29 -0.73
C VAL A 87 -33.04 17.31 0.34
N PRO A 88 -32.69 17.49 1.62
CA PRO A 88 -33.18 16.64 2.70
C PRO A 88 -34.72 16.58 2.74
N GLY A 89 -35.26 15.37 2.90
CA GLY A 89 -36.69 15.08 2.92
C GLY A 89 -37.32 14.80 1.56
N GLU A 90 -36.65 15.10 0.47
CA GLU A 90 -37.13 14.78 -0.88
C GLU A 90 -36.91 13.30 -1.25
N LYS A 91 -37.70 12.83 -2.19
CA LYS A 91 -37.60 11.47 -2.75
C LYS A 91 -36.61 11.45 -3.87
N PHE A 92 -35.80 10.38 -3.91
CA PHE A 92 -34.85 10.13 -4.98
C PHE A 92 -34.84 8.65 -5.36
N VAL A 93 -34.76 8.33 -6.65
CA VAL A 93 -34.82 6.97 -7.13
C VAL A 93 -33.51 6.57 -7.78
N LEU A 94 -32.95 5.43 -7.36
CA LEU A 94 -31.86 4.74 -8.05
C LEU A 94 -32.47 3.62 -8.89
N ASP A 95 -32.46 3.76 -10.21
CA ASP A 95 -33.14 2.83 -11.12
C ASP A 95 -32.13 2.04 -11.95
N ALA A 96 -31.99 0.75 -11.67
CA ALA A 96 -31.06 -0.12 -12.37
C ALA A 96 -31.45 -0.37 -13.86
N ALA A 97 -32.70 -0.16 -14.24
CA ALA A 97 -33.15 -0.28 -15.62
C ALA A 97 -33.01 1.00 -16.42
N ARG A 98 -32.84 2.17 -15.77
CA ARG A 98 -32.79 3.46 -16.45
C ARG A 98 -31.54 3.60 -17.28
N THR A 99 -31.71 3.97 -18.54
CA THR A 99 -30.64 4.26 -19.51
C THR A 99 -30.53 5.75 -19.84
N GLU A 100 -31.62 6.51 -19.62
CA GLU A 100 -31.68 7.94 -19.85
C GLU A 100 -30.87 8.70 -18.78
N LEU A 101 -30.47 9.93 -19.15
CA LEU A 101 -29.81 10.83 -18.21
C LEU A 101 -30.69 11.08 -16.97
N GLY A 102 -30.06 11.18 -15.82
CA GLY A 102 -30.73 11.45 -14.55
C GLY A 102 -31.14 12.93 -14.39
N ASP A 103 -31.96 13.15 -13.40
CA ASP A 103 -32.47 14.46 -12.95
C ASP A 103 -32.54 14.51 -11.41
N VAL A 104 -33.20 15.50 -10.84
CA VAL A 104 -33.38 15.66 -9.39
C VAL A 104 -34.25 14.57 -8.75
N HIS A 105 -34.96 13.77 -9.54
CA HIS A 105 -35.89 12.74 -9.05
C HIS A 105 -35.33 11.32 -9.17
N ALA A 106 -34.52 11.07 -10.20
CA ALA A 106 -34.00 9.74 -10.46
C ALA A 106 -32.73 9.72 -11.27
N VAL A 107 -31.90 8.67 -11.07
CA VAL A 107 -30.71 8.41 -11.88
C VAL A 107 -30.52 6.92 -12.06
N GLY A 108 -29.95 6.51 -13.19
CA GLY A 108 -29.48 5.15 -13.42
C GLY A 108 -28.23 4.82 -12.60
N LEU A 109 -27.83 3.56 -12.62
CA LEU A 109 -26.59 3.08 -11.98
C LEU A 109 -25.97 1.93 -12.77
N ASP A 110 -24.66 1.74 -12.59
CA ASP A 110 -23.89 0.70 -13.27
C ASP A 110 -24.06 -0.68 -12.64
N TYR A 111 -24.34 -0.76 -11.34
CA TYR A 111 -24.49 -2.00 -10.60
C TYR A 111 -25.95 -2.51 -10.60
N LYS A 112 -26.29 -3.33 -11.57
CA LYS A 112 -27.65 -3.86 -11.77
C LYS A 112 -28.21 -4.71 -10.62
N PRO A 113 -27.40 -5.44 -9.82
CA PRO A 113 -27.90 -6.21 -8.68
C PRO A 113 -28.38 -5.39 -7.48
N LEU A 114 -28.09 -4.07 -7.40
CA LEU A 114 -28.41 -3.22 -6.24
C LEU A 114 -29.85 -3.41 -5.70
N PRO A 115 -30.92 -3.45 -6.55
CA PRO A 115 -32.30 -3.61 -6.05
C PRO A 115 -32.54 -4.93 -5.29
N ARG A 116 -31.76 -5.96 -5.56
CA ARG A 116 -31.87 -7.28 -4.92
C ARG A 116 -31.09 -7.38 -3.61
N GLU A 117 -30.15 -6.42 -3.38
CA GLU A 117 -29.22 -6.44 -2.25
C GLU A 117 -29.53 -5.37 -1.20
N VAL A 118 -30.58 -4.58 -1.43
CA VAL A 118 -31.06 -3.58 -0.47
C VAL A 118 -32.48 -3.84 -0.05
N LYS A 119 -32.82 -3.40 1.15
CA LYS A 119 -34.15 -3.52 1.76
C LYS A 119 -34.55 -2.20 2.43
N PRO A 120 -35.85 -2.00 2.71
CA PRO A 120 -36.32 -0.83 3.46
C PRO A 120 -35.56 -0.64 4.76
N GLY A 121 -35.13 0.59 5.01
CA GLY A 121 -34.31 0.98 6.15
C GLY A 121 -32.81 0.96 5.92
N ASP A 122 -32.31 0.33 4.84
CA ASP A 122 -30.89 0.39 4.49
C ASP A 122 -30.47 1.82 4.15
N ILE A 123 -29.23 2.16 4.52
CA ILE A 123 -28.67 3.47 4.29
C ILE A 123 -27.66 3.35 3.13
N LEU A 124 -27.86 4.14 2.09
CA LEU A 124 -26.95 4.29 0.98
C LEU A 124 -26.22 5.63 1.08
N LEU A 125 -24.93 5.59 0.79
CA LEU A 125 -24.00 6.71 0.92
C LEU A 125 -23.50 7.06 -0.47
N LEU A 126 -23.78 8.28 -0.92
CA LEU A 126 -23.39 8.77 -2.24
C LEU A 126 -22.28 9.82 -2.11
N ASN A 127 -21.49 10.00 -3.17
CA ASN A 127 -20.44 11.01 -3.21
C ASN A 127 -19.50 10.92 -1.99
N ASP A 128 -18.92 9.74 -1.77
CA ASP A 128 -17.99 9.43 -0.67
C ASP A 128 -18.56 9.75 0.75
N GLY A 129 -19.89 9.52 0.90
CA GLY A 129 -20.60 9.68 2.16
C GLY A 129 -21.11 11.11 2.45
N LEU A 130 -20.89 12.05 1.55
CA LEU A 130 -21.39 13.43 1.70
C LEU A 130 -22.91 13.52 1.56
N ILE A 131 -23.54 12.57 0.88
CA ILE A 131 -24.99 12.48 0.71
C ILE A 131 -25.46 11.15 1.29
N VAL A 132 -26.52 11.21 2.11
CA VAL A 132 -27.09 10.05 2.77
C VAL A 132 -28.54 9.90 2.34
N ILE A 133 -28.88 8.74 1.77
CA ILE A 133 -30.24 8.38 1.39
C ILE A 133 -30.67 7.10 2.11
N VAL A 134 -31.93 7.01 2.47
CA VAL A 134 -32.51 5.85 3.16
C VAL A 134 -33.46 5.15 2.20
N VAL A 135 -33.31 3.84 2.07
CA VAL A 135 -34.21 3.02 1.23
C VAL A 135 -35.59 2.95 1.86
N ASP A 136 -36.61 3.38 1.14
CA ASP A 136 -38.02 3.29 1.55
C ASP A 136 -38.66 1.99 1.06
N SER A 137 -38.43 1.66 -0.21
CA SER A 137 -38.98 0.47 -0.87
C SER A 137 -38.18 0.12 -2.13
N VAL A 138 -38.34 -1.10 -2.59
CA VAL A 138 -37.80 -1.56 -3.87
C VAL A 138 -38.99 -2.03 -4.71
N VAL A 139 -39.12 -1.50 -5.92
CA VAL A 139 -40.18 -1.85 -6.87
C VAL A 139 -39.53 -2.22 -8.21
N GLY A 140 -39.51 -3.50 -8.55
CA GLY A 140 -38.81 -3.99 -9.73
C GLY A 140 -37.31 -3.67 -9.66
N GLU A 141 -36.80 -2.93 -10.63
CA GLU A 141 -35.39 -2.52 -10.70
C GLU A 141 -35.14 -1.11 -10.10
N ALA A 142 -36.16 -0.50 -9.49
CA ALA A 142 -36.09 0.84 -8.90
C ALA A 142 -36.00 0.78 -7.37
N VAL A 143 -35.00 1.42 -6.81
CA VAL A 143 -34.81 1.62 -5.36
C VAL A 143 -35.31 3.01 -5.01
N HIS A 144 -36.45 3.09 -4.35
CA HIS A 144 -37.04 4.34 -3.87
C HIS A 144 -36.42 4.74 -2.53
N THR A 145 -35.97 5.96 -2.44
CA THR A 145 -35.27 6.45 -1.27
C THR A 145 -35.75 7.84 -0.83
N THR A 146 -35.47 8.16 0.43
CA THR A 146 -35.63 9.51 0.99
C THR A 146 -34.25 10.09 1.30
N VAL A 147 -33.99 11.32 0.86
CA VAL A 147 -32.74 12.02 1.17
C VAL A 147 -32.74 12.40 2.64
N ARG A 148 -31.78 11.87 3.40
CA ARG A 148 -31.56 12.22 4.81
C ARG A 148 -30.57 13.37 4.97
N MET A 149 -29.46 13.33 4.23
CA MET A 149 -28.49 14.40 4.14
C MET A 149 -28.25 14.70 2.65
N GLY A 150 -28.57 15.90 2.23
CA GLY A 150 -28.49 16.35 0.86
C GLY A 150 -27.14 16.95 0.49
N GLY A 151 -27.03 17.31 -0.76
CA GLY A 151 -25.81 17.92 -1.32
C GLY A 151 -25.76 17.83 -2.83
N GLU A 152 -24.70 18.34 -3.44
CA GLU A 152 -24.45 18.25 -4.85
C GLU A 152 -24.02 16.83 -5.27
N LEU A 153 -24.79 16.18 -6.14
CA LEU A 153 -24.50 14.88 -6.72
C LEU A 153 -24.18 15.06 -8.21
N SER A 154 -22.95 14.78 -8.59
CA SER A 154 -22.49 14.85 -9.98
C SER A 154 -22.39 13.47 -10.64
N ASN A 155 -22.08 13.47 -11.95
CA ASN A 155 -21.94 12.26 -12.76
C ASN A 155 -20.99 11.24 -12.15
N ASN A 156 -21.34 9.96 -12.24
CA ASN A 156 -20.50 8.81 -11.94
C ASN A 156 -19.95 8.78 -10.49
N LYS A 157 -20.64 9.40 -9.53
CA LYS A 157 -20.27 9.36 -8.12
C LYS A 157 -20.53 8.00 -7.51
N GLY A 158 -19.71 7.63 -6.51
CA GLY A 158 -19.79 6.33 -5.83
C GLY A 158 -21.08 6.13 -5.06
N ILE A 159 -21.52 4.87 -4.99
CA ILE A 159 -22.58 4.38 -4.11
C ILE A 159 -21.95 3.35 -3.17
N ASN A 160 -22.12 3.55 -1.86
CA ASN A 160 -21.77 2.57 -0.84
C ASN A 160 -23.00 2.25 0.00
N LYS A 161 -23.02 1.07 0.62
CA LYS A 161 -24.04 0.70 1.60
C LYS A 161 -23.44 0.69 2.98
N GLN A 162 -24.04 1.42 3.91
CA GLN A 162 -23.57 1.44 5.29
C GLN A 162 -23.71 0.05 5.92
N GLY A 163 -22.62 -0.45 6.52
CA GLY A 163 -22.58 -1.80 7.10
C GLY A 163 -22.30 -2.91 6.08
N GLY A 164 -22.09 -2.57 4.80
CA GLY A 164 -21.76 -3.53 3.74
C GLY A 164 -22.96 -4.31 3.19
N GLY A 165 -22.70 -5.49 2.62
CA GLY A 165 -23.72 -6.41 2.07
C GLY A 165 -23.97 -6.27 0.56
N LEU A 166 -23.07 -5.60 -0.17
CA LEU A 166 -23.06 -5.62 -1.64
C LEU A 166 -22.10 -6.72 -2.14
N THR A 167 -22.56 -7.57 -3.07
CA THR A 167 -21.83 -8.78 -3.50
C THR A 167 -21.04 -8.61 -4.79
N ALA A 168 -20.78 -7.36 -5.21
CA ALA A 168 -19.99 -7.10 -6.40
C ALA A 168 -18.62 -7.83 -6.33
N PRO A 169 -18.26 -8.62 -7.37
CA PRO A 169 -16.99 -9.35 -7.38
C PRO A 169 -15.80 -8.39 -7.35
N ALA A 170 -14.74 -8.76 -6.62
CA ALA A 170 -13.57 -7.90 -6.44
C ALA A 170 -12.81 -7.58 -7.74
N LEU A 171 -12.88 -8.46 -8.74
CA LEU A 171 -12.20 -8.29 -10.02
C LEU A 171 -13.21 -8.11 -11.15
N THR A 172 -13.06 -7.01 -11.88
CA THR A 172 -13.87 -6.68 -13.05
C THR A 172 -13.15 -7.08 -14.35
N ALA A 173 -13.88 -7.08 -15.48
CA ALA A 173 -13.26 -7.27 -16.81
C ALA A 173 -12.18 -6.20 -17.08
N LYS A 174 -12.39 -4.96 -16.62
CA LYS A 174 -11.39 -3.90 -16.73
C LYS A 174 -10.13 -4.25 -15.93
N ASP A 175 -10.28 -4.74 -14.71
CA ASP A 175 -9.13 -5.12 -13.88
C ASP A 175 -8.30 -6.22 -14.53
N MET A 176 -8.92 -7.17 -15.25
CA MET A 176 -8.20 -8.20 -16.00
C MET A 176 -7.34 -7.61 -17.13
N GLU A 177 -7.81 -6.60 -17.85
CA GLU A 177 -7.03 -5.88 -18.86
C GLU A 177 -5.95 -4.99 -18.20
N ASP A 178 -6.27 -4.36 -17.08
CA ASP A 178 -5.33 -3.54 -16.32
C ASP A 178 -4.16 -4.38 -15.75
N ILE A 179 -4.43 -5.62 -15.32
CA ILE A 179 -3.39 -6.57 -14.92
C ILE A 179 -2.43 -6.87 -16.07
N LYS A 180 -2.94 -7.10 -17.29
CA LYS A 180 -2.07 -7.31 -18.46
C LYS A 180 -1.16 -6.11 -18.71
N THR A 181 -1.73 -4.90 -18.61
CA THR A 181 -0.98 -3.64 -18.73
C THR A 181 0.08 -3.51 -17.64
N ALA A 182 -0.28 -3.80 -16.39
CA ALA A 182 0.65 -3.77 -15.25
C ALA A 182 1.81 -4.76 -15.42
N MET A 183 1.55 -5.95 -15.96
CA MET A 183 2.60 -6.94 -16.23
C MET A 183 3.49 -6.51 -17.40
N ALA A 184 2.97 -5.82 -18.40
CA ALA A 184 3.76 -5.34 -19.53
C ALA A 184 4.88 -4.36 -19.11
N PHE A 185 4.65 -3.53 -18.10
CA PHE A 185 5.71 -2.69 -17.52
C PHE A 185 6.33 -3.25 -16.23
N GLN A 186 6.07 -4.52 -15.92
CA GLN A 186 6.61 -5.24 -14.77
C GLN A 186 6.38 -4.50 -13.44
N ALA A 187 5.12 -4.23 -13.11
CA ALA A 187 4.75 -3.68 -11.82
C ALA A 187 5.25 -4.59 -10.68
N ASP A 188 5.90 -4.02 -9.67
CA ASP A 188 6.44 -4.77 -8.55
C ASP A 188 5.34 -5.24 -7.59
N TYR A 189 4.27 -4.44 -7.51
CA TYR A 189 3.07 -4.69 -6.71
C TYR A 189 1.80 -4.49 -7.53
N VAL A 190 0.78 -5.30 -7.24
CA VAL A 190 -0.59 -5.10 -7.71
C VAL A 190 -1.50 -4.99 -6.50
N ALA A 191 -2.16 -3.85 -6.33
CA ALA A 191 -3.13 -3.63 -5.28
C ALA A 191 -4.54 -3.96 -5.80
N VAL A 192 -5.23 -4.86 -5.08
CA VAL A 192 -6.56 -5.36 -5.42
C VAL A 192 -7.59 -4.61 -4.58
N SER A 193 -8.51 -3.92 -5.25
CA SER A 193 -9.56 -3.14 -4.60
C SER A 193 -10.75 -4.01 -4.21
N PHE A 194 -11.31 -3.74 -3.04
CA PHE A 194 -12.53 -4.35 -2.51
C PHE A 194 -12.53 -5.88 -2.37
N PRO A 195 -11.42 -6.57 -2.01
CA PRO A 195 -11.49 -8.00 -1.74
C PRO A 195 -12.35 -8.26 -0.50
N GLN A 196 -13.14 -9.34 -0.54
CA GLN A 196 -14.03 -9.74 0.54
C GLN A 196 -13.53 -10.97 1.31
N ASN A 197 -12.63 -11.77 0.68
CA ASN A 197 -12.14 -13.05 1.22
C ASN A 197 -10.81 -13.45 0.55
N ALA A 198 -10.24 -14.59 0.99
CA ALA A 198 -9.01 -15.15 0.44
C ALA A 198 -9.13 -15.50 -1.05
N THR A 199 -10.28 -16.02 -1.48
CA THR A 199 -10.51 -16.47 -2.87
C THR A 199 -10.34 -15.31 -3.86
N ASP A 200 -10.77 -14.10 -3.51
CA ASP A 200 -10.57 -12.91 -4.36
C ASP A 200 -9.08 -12.64 -4.59
N MET A 201 -8.26 -12.78 -3.56
CA MET A 201 -6.81 -12.58 -3.66
C MET A 201 -6.12 -13.73 -4.42
N GLU A 202 -6.57 -14.97 -4.23
CA GLU A 202 -6.07 -16.13 -4.97
C GLU A 202 -6.38 -16.01 -6.47
N MET A 203 -7.58 -15.56 -6.82
CA MET A 203 -7.96 -15.30 -8.21
C MET A 203 -7.10 -14.21 -8.82
N ALA A 204 -6.87 -13.09 -8.11
CA ALA A 204 -5.97 -12.03 -8.56
C ALA A 204 -4.55 -12.55 -8.80
N ARG A 205 -4.05 -13.42 -7.92
CA ARG A 205 -2.74 -14.06 -8.06
C ARG A 205 -2.64 -14.92 -9.31
N GLN A 206 -3.67 -15.72 -9.59
CA GLN A 206 -3.71 -16.56 -10.80
C GLN A 206 -3.72 -15.69 -12.06
N LEU A 207 -4.53 -14.64 -12.10
CA LEU A 207 -4.58 -13.72 -13.24
C LEU A 207 -3.23 -13.00 -13.45
N CYS A 208 -2.59 -12.55 -12.38
CA CYS A 208 -1.25 -11.96 -12.45
C CYS A 208 -0.21 -12.97 -12.95
N ASN A 209 -0.22 -14.20 -12.47
CA ASN A 209 0.72 -15.24 -12.90
C ASN A 209 0.59 -15.53 -14.40
N VAL A 210 -0.65 -15.70 -14.90
CA VAL A 210 -0.92 -15.93 -16.33
C VAL A 210 -0.46 -14.74 -17.17
N ALA A 211 -0.81 -13.51 -16.78
CA ALA A 211 -0.44 -12.32 -17.51
C ALA A 211 1.08 -12.04 -17.49
N ALA A 212 1.77 -12.48 -16.45
CA ALA A 212 3.21 -12.25 -16.24
C ALA A 212 4.11 -13.34 -16.83
N GLU A 213 3.57 -14.47 -17.28
CA GLU A 213 4.33 -15.64 -17.72
C GLU A 213 5.35 -15.28 -18.81
N GLN A 214 4.92 -14.53 -19.83
CA GLN A 214 5.78 -14.09 -20.93
C GLN A 214 6.90 -13.12 -20.51
N TYR A 215 6.80 -12.50 -19.34
CA TYR A 215 7.78 -11.52 -18.84
C TYR A 215 8.72 -12.12 -17.78
N ASN A 216 8.54 -13.39 -17.42
CA ASN A 216 9.24 -14.04 -16.30
C ASN A 216 9.24 -13.17 -15.03
N HIS A 217 8.08 -12.61 -14.70
CA HIS A 217 7.86 -11.66 -13.61
C HIS A 217 6.79 -12.17 -12.64
N LYS A 218 6.92 -11.83 -11.36
CA LYS A 218 5.91 -12.17 -10.33
C LYS A 218 5.71 -10.96 -9.44
N PRO A 219 4.59 -10.23 -9.56
CA PRO A 219 4.28 -9.14 -8.65
C PRO A 219 3.91 -9.66 -7.27
N HIS A 220 4.07 -8.83 -6.24
CA HIS A 220 3.44 -9.03 -4.95
C HIS A 220 2.03 -8.43 -4.95
N LEU A 221 1.10 -9.07 -4.23
CA LEU A 221 -0.30 -8.62 -4.13
C LEU A 221 -0.56 -7.90 -2.83
N ILE A 222 -1.18 -6.73 -2.92
CA ILE A 222 -1.64 -5.94 -1.78
C ILE A 222 -3.17 -5.96 -1.76
N ALA A 223 -3.76 -6.51 -0.69
CA ALA A 223 -5.20 -6.45 -0.49
C ALA A 223 -5.60 -5.09 0.10
N LYS A 224 -6.47 -4.36 -0.57
CA LYS A 224 -7.00 -3.10 -0.04
C LYS A 224 -8.22 -3.38 0.83
N ILE A 225 -8.10 -3.11 2.12
CA ILE A 225 -9.19 -3.33 3.08
C ILE A 225 -10.09 -2.10 3.08
N GLU A 226 -11.19 -2.21 2.36
CA GLU A 226 -12.11 -1.13 2.01
C GLU A 226 -13.56 -1.43 2.36
N ARG A 227 -13.89 -2.71 2.66
CA ARG A 227 -15.26 -3.19 2.90
C ARG A 227 -15.45 -3.70 4.32
N ALA A 228 -16.66 -3.53 4.84
CA ALA A 228 -17.05 -4.10 6.13
C ALA A 228 -16.95 -5.63 6.15
N GLU A 229 -17.29 -6.30 5.04
CA GLU A 229 -17.22 -7.76 4.90
C GLU A 229 -15.81 -8.33 5.01
N ALA A 230 -14.79 -7.54 4.68
CA ALA A 230 -13.39 -7.96 4.81
C ALA A 230 -12.94 -8.07 6.27
N ILE A 231 -13.58 -7.34 7.20
CA ILE A 231 -13.15 -7.28 8.60
C ILE A 231 -13.23 -8.61 9.34
N PRO A 232 -14.36 -9.39 9.28
CA PRO A 232 -14.39 -10.71 9.90
C PRO A 232 -13.49 -11.75 9.23
N LYS A 233 -13.10 -11.52 7.97
CA LYS A 233 -12.26 -12.41 7.15
C LYS A 233 -10.83 -11.91 7.02
N LEU A 234 -10.43 -10.93 7.83
CA LEU A 234 -9.17 -10.22 7.69
C LEU A 234 -7.95 -11.15 7.67
N LEU A 235 -7.92 -12.16 8.56
CA LEU A 235 -6.79 -13.09 8.63
C LEU A 235 -6.63 -13.90 7.34
N GLU A 236 -7.70 -14.45 6.78
CA GLU A 236 -7.60 -15.22 5.55
C GLU A 236 -7.17 -14.37 4.35
N ILE A 237 -7.62 -13.10 4.29
CA ILE A 237 -7.19 -12.14 3.27
C ILE A 237 -5.69 -11.82 3.42
N ILE A 238 -5.23 -11.58 4.65
CA ILE A 238 -3.81 -11.32 4.94
C ILE A 238 -2.95 -12.50 4.51
N LEU A 239 -3.34 -13.74 4.83
CA LEU A 239 -2.58 -14.94 4.49
C LEU A 239 -2.52 -15.19 2.98
N ALA A 240 -3.57 -14.87 2.23
CA ALA A 240 -3.61 -14.99 0.77
C ALA A 240 -2.84 -13.89 0.03
N SER A 241 -2.42 -12.83 0.74
CA SER A 241 -1.77 -11.64 0.20
C SER A 241 -0.29 -11.56 0.59
N ASP A 242 0.48 -10.72 -0.11
CA ASP A 242 1.85 -10.37 0.28
C ASP A 242 1.90 -9.14 1.20
N GLY A 243 0.81 -8.38 1.23
CA GLY A 243 0.61 -7.25 2.12
C GLY A 243 -0.82 -6.75 2.07
N ILE A 244 -1.13 -5.77 2.92
CA ILE A 244 -2.43 -5.10 2.94
C ILE A 244 -2.28 -3.58 2.87
N MET A 245 -3.35 -2.94 2.42
CA MET A 245 -3.51 -1.49 2.50
C MET A 245 -4.74 -1.17 3.35
N VAL A 246 -4.55 -0.42 4.41
CA VAL A 246 -5.65 0.15 5.21
C VAL A 246 -6.17 1.36 4.44
N ALA A 247 -7.17 1.16 3.60
CA ALA A 247 -7.73 2.19 2.73
C ALA A 247 -8.88 2.91 3.46
N ARG A 248 -8.49 3.85 4.33
CA ARG A 248 -9.36 4.47 5.33
C ARG A 248 -10.54 5.22 4.76
N GLY A 249 -10.41 5.79 3.56
CA GLY A 249 -11.49 6.55 2.90
C GLY A 249 -12.73 5.69 2.66
N ASP A 250 -12.63 4.67 1.81
CA ASP A 250 -13.75 3.79 1.48
C ASP A 250 -14.19 2.96 2.71
N LEU A 251 -13.25 2.48 3.53
CA LEU A 251 -13.58 1.75 4.74
C LEU A 251 -14.44 2.58 5.72
N ALA A 252 -14.08 3.84 5.92
CA ALA A 252 -14.81 4.73 6.85
C ALA A 252 -16.26 4.97 6.41
N ILE A 253 -16.52 4.95 5.11
CA ILE A 253 -17.88 5.09 4.57
C ILE A 253 -18.74 3.91 5.03
N GLU A 254 -18.21 2.70 5.03
CA GLU A 254 -19.00 1.50 5.38
C GLU A 254 -19.07 1.23 6.88
N VAL A 255 -17.95 1.37 7.62
CA VAL A 255 -17.90 1.04 9.06
C VAL A 255 -18.08 2.24 9.97
N GLY A 256 -18.09 3.46 9.42
CA GLY A 256 -18.13 4.72 10.16
C GLY A 256 -16.74 5.21 10.59
N ASN A 257 -16.55 6.53 10.57
CA ASN A 257 -15.25 7.17 10.88
C ASN A 257 -14.68 6.77 12.25
N ALA A 258 -15.54 6.64 13.26
CA ALA A 258 -15.11 6.35 14.63
C ALA A 258 -14.49 4.95 14.80
N ALA A 259 -14.83 3.99 13.94
CA ALA A 259 -14.30 2.63 14.00
C ALA A 259 -12.90 2.49 13.37
N VAL A 260 -12.55 3.36 12.42
CA VAL A 260 -11.34 3.24 11.61
C VAL A 260 -10.04 3.20 12.41
N PRO A 261 -9.81 4.06 13.44
CA PRO A 261 -8.54 4.05 14.17
C PRO A 261 -8.26 2.72 14.88
N ALA A 262 -9.27 2.12 15.49
CA ALA A 262 -9.12 0.82 16.15
C ALA A 262 -8.87 -0.31 15.14
N LEU A 263 -9.57 -0.28 14.01
CA LEU A 263 -9.38 -1.22 12.91
C LEU A 263 -7.98 -1.10 12.30
N GLN A 264 -7.47 0.12 12.09
CA GLN A 264 -6.11 0.37 11.61
C GLN A 264 -5.07 -0.33 12.50
N LYS A 265 -5.13 -0.09 13.81
CA LYS A 265 -4.21 -0.71 14.78
C LYS A 265 -4.26 -2.24 14.72
N ARG A 266 -5.48 -2.80 14.69
CA ARG A 266 -5.69 -4.25 14.58
C ARG A 266 -5.11 -4.82 13.28
N MET A 267 -5.33 -4.16 12.15
CA MET A 267 -4.84 -4.57 10.84
C MET A 267 -3.31 -4.55 10.77
N ILE A 268 -2.69 -3.47 11.26
CA ILE A 268 -1.23 -3.34 11.30
C ILE A 268 -0.62 -4.45 12.16
N LYS A 269 -1.16 -4.64 13.37
CA LYS A 269 -0.69 -5.68 14.29
C LYS A 269 -0.79 -7.07 13.64
N LEU A 270 -1.98 -7.44 13.15
CA LEU A 270 -2.24 -8.76 12.59
C LEU A 270 -1.38 -9.04 11.34
N ALA A 271 -1.21 -8.06 10.46
CA ALA A 271 -0.37 -8.24 9.27
C ALA A 271 1.11 -8.43 9.65
N ARG A 272 1.63 -7.70 10.64
CA ARG A 272 3.00 -7.87 11.15
C ARG A 272 3.22 -9.24 11.76
N GLU A 273 2.27 -9.73 12.56
CA GLU A 273 2.31 -11.06 13.18
C GLU A 273 2.35 -12.20 12.14
N HIS A 274 1.85 -11.94 10.93
CA HIS A 274 1.84 -12.91 9.83
C HIS A 274 2.82 -12.58 8.70
N ASP A 275 3.86 -11.80 8.98
CA ASP A 275 4.92 -11.46 8.02
C ASP A 275 4.42 -10.79 6.74
N ARG A 276 3.43 -9.91 6.86
CA ARG A 276 2.89 -9.14 5.74
C ARG A 276 3.16 -7.65 5.90
N VAL A 277 3.43 -6.99 4.78
CA VAL A 277 3.62 -5.53 4.76
C VAL A 277 2.29 -4.80 4.88
N VAL A 278 2.33 -3.60 5.48
CA VAL A 278 1.12 -2.77 5.67
C VAL A 278 1.37 -1.37 5.15
N ILE A 279 0.42 -0.89 4.36
CA ILE A 279 0.36 0.51 3.91
C ILE A 279 -0.83 1.19 4.59
N THR A 280 -0.60 2.29 5.28
CA THR A 280 -1.67 3.15 5.78
C THR A 280 -1.95 4.24 4.77
N ALA A 281 -3.19 4.33 4.29
CA ALA A 281 -3.55 5.10 3.12
C ALA A 281 -4.77 6.02 3.36
N THR A 282 -4.90 7.00 2.47
CA THR A 282 -5.96 7.98 2.32
C THR A 282 -6.06 9.00 3.45
N HIS A 283 -6.30 10.27 3.07
CA HIS A 283 -6.46 11.43 3.96
C HIS A 283 -5.29 11.62 4.94
N MET A 284 -4.04 11.29 4.51
CA MET A 284 -2.88 11.42 5.39
C MET A 284 -2.42 12.88 5.54
N MET A 285 -2.35 13.61 4.41
CA MET A 285 -1.89 14.99 4.32
C MET A 285 -2.79 15.80 3.36
N GLU A 286 -4.09 15.55 3.40
CA GLU A 286 -5.07 16.01 2.40
C GLU A 286 -5.10 17.53 2.26
N SER A 287 -4.92 18.28 3.34
CA SER A 287 -4.86 19.74 3.30
C SER A 287 -3.72 20.23 2.39
N MET A 288 -2.65 19.46 2.21
CA MET A 288 -1.52 19.80 1.35
C MET A 288 -1.81 19.65 -0.15
N ILE A 289 -3.00 19.19 -0.55
CA ILE A 289 -3.47 19.34 -1.92
C ILE A 289 -3.47 20.83 -2.33
N SER A 290 -3.87 21.70 -1.42
CA SER A 290 -4.01 23.15 -1.67
C SER A 290 -3.13 24.04 -0.79
N ASN A 291 -2.62 23.54 0.34
CA ASN A 291 -1.82 24.29 1.30
C ASN A 291 -0.36 23.80 1.33
N PRO A 292 0.62 24.70 1.54
CA PRO A 292 2.03 24.32 1.56
C PRO A 292 2.48 23.62 2.84
N VAL A 293 1.63 23.59 3.87
CA VAL A 293 1.91 22.97 5.18
C VAL A 293 0.71 22.12 5.62
N PRO A 294 0.93 21.01 6.36
CA PRO A 294 -0.15 20.18 6.87
C PRO A 294 -0.81 20.80 8.11
N THR A 295 -2.00 20.32 8.42
CA THR A 295 -2.64 20.60 9.71
C THR A 295 -1.99 19.82 10.84
N ARG A 296 -2.15 20.28 12.10
CA ARG A 296 -1.67 19.54 13.28
C ARG A 296 -2.34 18.16 13.43
N ALA A 297 -3.61 18.05 13.02
CA ALA A 297 -4.34 16.78 13.04
C ALA A 297 -3.72 15.75 12.09
N GLU A 298 -3.36 16.18 10.87
CA GLU A 298 -2.68 15.33 9.90
C GLU A 298 -1.28 14.90 10.36
N VAL A 299 -0.51 15.82 10.95
CA VAL A 299 0.78 15.50 11.56
C VAL A 299 0.62 14.42 12.63
N SER A 300 -0.39 14.56 13.51
CA SER A 300 -0.70 13.58 14.55
C SER A 300 -1.14 12.23 13.95
N ASP A 301 -1.94 12.25 12.89
CA ASP A 301 -2.42 11.03 12.22
C ASP A 301 -1.28 10.24 11.56
N VAL A 302 -0.39 10.92 10.83
CA VAL A 302 0.80 10.30 10.25
C VAL A 302 1.70 9.72 11.35
N ALA A 303 1.96 10.49 12.41
CA ALA A 303 2.77 10.03 13.55
C ALA A 303 2.16 8.78 14.20
N ASN A 304 0.84 8.75 14.42
CA ASN A 304 0.14 7.57 14.94
C ASN A 304 0.32 6.33 14.06
N ALA A 305 0.17 6.46 12.74
CA ALA A 305 0.40 5.34 11.81
C ALA A 305 1.83 4.79 11.90
N VAL A 306 2.82 5.68 12.06
CA VAL A 306 4.24 5.30 12.26
C VAL A 306 4.43 4.56 13.58
N LEU A 307 3.86 5.07 14.67
CA LEU A 307 3.93 4.46 16.01
C LEU A 307 3.17 3.14 16.09
N ASP A 308 2.07 2.98 15.35
CA ASP A 308 1.36 1.71 15.19
C ASP A 308 2.24 0.64 14.49
N GLY A 309 3.32 1.05 13.82
CA GLY A 309 4.27 0.15 13.16
C GLY A 309 3.96 -0.15 11.70
N THR A 310 3.20 0.71 11.01
CA THR A 310 2.98 0.57 9.56
C THR A 310 4.30 0.51 8.78
N ASP A 311 4.36 -0.26 7.69
CA ASP A 311 5.53 -0.27 6.82
C ASP A 311 5.64 1.02 6.02
N ALA A 312 4.51 1.50 5.52
CA ALA A 312 4.47 2.69 4.69
C ALA A 312 3.23 3.55 4.97
N VAL A 313 3.38 4.83 4.70
CA VAL A 313 2.30 5.82 4.61
C VAL A 313 2.13 6.26 3.16
N MET A 314 0.90 6.48 2.71
CA MET A 314 0.61 6.77 1.31
C MET A 314 0.05 8.17 1.11
N LEU A 315 0.56 8.85 0.10
CA LEU A 315 0.05 10.11 -0.45
C LEU A 315 -0.77 9.80 -1.72
N SER A 316 -1.97 10.33 -1.80
CA SER A 316 -2.94 10.13 -2.88
C SER A 316 -3.03 11.37 -3.80
N ALA A 317 -4.08 12.15 -3.66
CA ALA A 317 -4.27 13.37 -4.44
C ALA A 317 -3.20 14.44 -4.14
N GLU A 318 -2.61 14.42 -2.96
CA GLU A 318 -1.55 15.32 -2.51
C GLU A 318 -0.38 15.36 -3.50
N THR A 319 0.00 14.19 -4.03
CA THR A 319 1.09 14.08 -5.03
C THR A 319 0.61 13.88 -6.45
N ALA A 320 -0.65 13.42 -6.66
CA ALA A 320 -1.20 13.19 -7.98
C ALA A 320 -1.78 14.44 -8.65
N ALA A 321 -2.40 15.32 -7.88
CA ALA A 321 -3.14 16.49 -8.35
C ALA A 321 -2.91 17.76 -7.52
N GLY A 322 -2.21 17.65 -6.39
CA GLY A 322 -1.96 18.75 -5.47
C GLY A 322 -1.00 19.80 -6.03
N LYS A 323 -1.01 20.97 -5.40
CA LYS A 323 -0.13 22.09 -5.77
C LYS A 323 1.29 21.95 -5.22
N TYR A 324 1.50 21.10 -4.21
CA TYR A 324 2.75 21.00 -3.44
C TYR A 324 3.26 19.56 -3.31
N PRO A 325 3.42 18.80 -4.43
CA PRO A 325 3.74 17.38 -4.36
C PRO A 325 5.09 17.08 -3.71
N LEU A 326 6.12 17.88 -3.99
CA LEU A 326 7.46 17.72 -3.41
C LEU A 326 7.48 18.07 -1.92
N GLU A 327 6.90 19.20 -1.56
CA GLU A 327 6.79 19.69 -0.18
C GLU A 327 6.05 18.67 0.69
N THR A 328 4.99 18.07 0.15
CA THR A 328 4.23 17.03 0.84
C THR A 328 5.08 15.80 1.16
N VAL A 329 5.89 15.34 0.20
CA VAL A 329 6.84 14.24 0.44
C VAL A 329 7.88 14.61 1.50
N VAL A 330 8.41 15.83 1.45
CA VAL A 330 9.39 16.34 2.43
C VAL A 330 8.79 16.41 3.83
N GLU A 331 7.59 16.97 3.98
CA GLU A 331 6.91 17.05 5.29
C GLU A 331 6.55 15.67 5.83
N MET A 332 6.00 14.79 4.98
CA MET A 332 5.74 13.40 5.36
C MET A 332 7.01 12.70 5.88
N ALA A 333 8.14 12.90 5.20
CA ALA A 333 9.42 12.32 5.61
C ALA A 333 9.90 12.87 6.97
N LYS A 334 9.71 14.17 7.24
CA LYS A 334 10.04 14.80 8.53
C LYS A 334 9.19 14.24 9.66
N ILE A 335 7.86 14.13 9.44
CA ILE A 335 6.93 13.61 10.45
C ILE A 335 7.29 12.16 10.80
N CYS A 336 7.49 11.30 9.79
CA CYS A 336 7.91 9.91 10.01
C CYS A 336 9.20 9.84 10.82
N HIS A 337 10.21 10.64 10.46
CA HIS A 337 11.49 10.66 11.17
C HIS A 337 11.32 11.14 12.61
N ALA A 338 10.54 12.17 12.86
CA ALA A 338 10.28 12.68 14.20
C ALA A 338 9.57 11.63 15.07
N ALA A 339 8.52 10.98 14.53
CA ALA A 339 7.78 9.95 15.25
C ALA A 339 8.66 8.71 15.59
N GLU A 340 9.56 8.32 14.67
CA GLU A 340 10.47 7.19 14.88
C GLU A 340 11.54 7.44 15.96
N ASN A 341 11.84 8.71 16.27
CA ASN A 341 12.84 9.11 17.25
C ASN A 341 12.22 9.71 18.52
N ALA A 342 10.89 9.68 18.65
CA ALA A 342 10.21 10.26 19.80
C ALA A 342 10.35 9.42 21.09
N GLU A 343 10.59 8.12 20.94
CA GLU A 343 10.76 7.17 22.03
C GLU A 343 12.04 6.36 21.79
N ASP A 344 12.67 5.93 22.88
CA ASP A 344 13.74 4.91 22.79
C ASP A 344 13.11 3.61 22.27
N VAL A 345 13.53 3.20 21.08
CA VAL A 345 13.03 1.96 20.47
C VAL A 345 13.74 0.80 21.13
N GLU A 346 13.09 0.18 22.10
CA GLU A 346 13.47 -1.13 22.58
C GLU A 346 13.10 -2.21 21.55
N LEU A 347 13.96 -3.22 21.44
CA LEU A 347 13.63 -4.40 20.65
C LEU A 347 12.40 -5.06 21.27
N ASP A 348 11.33 -5.23 20.48
CA ASP A 348 10.12 -5.87 20.96
C ASP A 348 10.46 -7.30 21.43
N GLY A 349 10.14 -7.59 22.68
CA GLY A 349 10.40 -8.90 23.30
C GLY A 349 9.42 -10.00 22.87
N ASP A 350 8.47 -9.69 22.01
CA ASP A 350 7.37 -10.59 21.62
C ASP A 350 7.85 -11.92 21.01
N PHE A 351 9.06 -11.93 20.44
CA PHE A 351 9.64 -13.15 19.85
C PHE A 351 10.40 -14.04 20.85
N THR A 352 10.72 -13.56 22.04
CA THR A 352 11.53 -14.34 23.01
C THR A 352 10.84 -15.60 23.51
N GLY A 353 9.52 -15.64 23.47
CA GLY A 353 8.70 -16.80 23.82
C GLY A 353 8.19 -17.59 22.62
N GLN A 354 8.44 -17.16 21.39
CA GLN A 354 7.97 -17.84 20.18
C GLN A 354 8.85 -19.06 19.84
N LYS A 355 8.20 -20.11 19.35
CA LYS A 355 8.89 -21.23 18.68
C LYS A 355 8.86 -20.99 17.18
N PHE A 356 10.02 -21.12 16.56
CA PHE A 356 10.15 -20.99 15.12
C PHE A 356 10.23 -22.37 14.49
N ASP A 357 9.47 -22.58 13.43
CA ASP A 357 9.45 -23.82 12.65
C ASP A 357 10.54 -23.83 11.57
N ARG A 358 11.20 -22.69 11.34
CA ARG A 358 12.18 -22.51 10.27
C ARG A 358 13.51 -21.97 10.80
N ILE A 359 14.61 -22.50 10.27
CA ILE A 359 15.97 -22.09 10.61
C ILE A 359 16.19 -20.61 10.28
N ASP A 360 15.77 -20.17 9.10
CA ASP A 360 15.97 -18.81 8.62
C ASP A 360 15.27 -17.73 9.48
N GLN A 361 14.11 -18.04 10.08
CA GLN A 361 13.47 -17.17 11.08
C GLN A 361 14.31 -17.08 12.35
N SER A 362 14.80 -18.22 12.86
CA SER A 362 15.65 -18.24 14.06
C SER A 362 16.94 -17.44 13.86
N ILE A 363 17.56 -17.56 12.68
CA ILE A 363 18.77 -16.79 12.33
C ILE A 363 18.45 -15.29 12.24
N ALA A 364 17.32 -14.90 11.64
CA ALA A 364 16.88 -13.51 11.56
C ALA A 364 16.70 -12.91 12.97
N MET A 365 16.04 -13.65 13.88
CA MET A 365 15.85 -13.21 15.28
C MET A 365 17.17 -13.10 16.03
N GLY A 366 18.06 -14.09 15.86
CA GLY A 366 19.41 -14.05 16.44
C GLY A 366 20.19 -12.82 15.97
N ALA A 367 20.05 -12.44 14.70
CA ALA A 367 20.69 -11.25 14.15
C ALA A 367 20.14 -9.96 14.75
N LEU A 368 18.83 -9.83 14.92
CA LEU A 368 18.20 -8.68 15.56
C LEU A 368 18.65 -8.53 17.03
N PHE A 369 18.54 -9.61 17.79
CA PHE A 369 18.94 -9.63 19.21
C PHE A 369 20.42 -9.26 19.37
N THR A 370 21.29 -9.91 18.64
CA THR A 370 22.73 -9.68 18.74
C THR A 370 23.11 -8.27 18.29
N ALA A 371 22.55 -7.79 17.19
CA ALA A 371 22.83 -6.45 16.69
C ALA A 371 22.36 -5.35 17.66
N HIS A 372 21.20 -5.52 18.27
CA HIS A 372 20.68 -4.58 19.28
C HIS A 372 21.60 -4.49 20.51
N HIS A 373 21.92 -5.63 21.13
CA HIS A 373 22.69 -5.67 22.36
C HIS A 373 24.18 -5.33 22.20
N LEU A 374 24.74 -5.54 20.99
CA LEU A 374 26.11 -5.11 20.67
C LEU A 374 26.20 -3.67 20.20
N GLY A 375 25.08 -2.97 20.04
CA GLY A 375 25.07 -1.64 19.42
C GLY A 375 25.64 -1.64 18.00
N ALA A 376 25.29 -2.69 17.21
CA ALA A 376 25.78 -2.84 15.85
C ALA A 376 25.34 -1.67 14.96
N LYS A 377 26.20 -1.27 14.03
CA LYS A 377 25.94 -0.18 13.10
C LYS A 377 24.93 -0.53 12.00
N ALA A 378 24.88 -1.82 11.65
CA ALA A 378 24.00 -2.35 10.61
C ALA A 378 23.74 -3.85 10.81
N ILE A 379 22.59 -4.29 10.29
CA ILE A 379 22.33 -5.70 9.99
C ILE A 379 22.34 -5.84 8.48
N VAL A 380 23.01 -6.84 7.96
CA VAL A 380 23.10 -7.16 6.54
C VAL A 380 22.43 -8.49 6.28
N ALA A 381 21.50 -8.53 5.34
CA ALA A 381 20.89 -9.76 4.87
C ALA A 381 21.30 -10.00 3.41
N LEU A 382 22.12 -11.02 3.14
CA LEU A 382 22.31 -11.51 1.80
C LEU A 382 21.09 -12.36 1.45
N THR A 383 20.29 -11.92 0.48
CA THR A 383 18.97 -12.52 0.22
C THR A 383 18.65 -12.56 -1.27
N ASP A 384 18.12 -13.68 -1.72
CA ASP A 384 17.67 -13.85 -3.10
C ASP A 384 16.18 -13.49 -3.28
N SER A 385 15.35 -13.80 -2.30
CA SER A 385 13.90 -13.56 -2.32
C SER A 385 13.45 -12.34 -1.52
N GLY A 386 14.26 -11.86 -0.58
CA GLY A 386 13.91 -10.80 0.37
C GLY A 386 13.24 -11.30 1.66
N SER A 387 13.01 -12.60 1.83
CA SER A 387 12.27 -13.15 2.97
C SER A 387 12.94 -12.86 4.32
N THR A 388 14.25 -13.06 4.43
CA THR A 388 15.00 -12.77 5.67
C THR A 388 14.88 -11.30 6.08
N ALA A 389 15.00 -10.39 5.10
CA ALA A 389 14.83 -8.97 5.33
C ALA A 389 13.38 -8.61 5.73
N LEU A 390 12.39 -9.31 5.13
CA LEU A 390 10.98 -9.14 5.51
C LEU A 390 10.76 -9.52 6.98
N TRP A 391 11.21 -10.68 7.44
CA TRP A 391 11.07 -11.10 8.84
C TRP A 391 11.75 -10.16 9.80
N MET A 392 12.99 -9.75 9.53
CA MET A 392 13.67 -8.75 10.34
C MET A 392 12.88 -7.43 10.43
N SER A 393 12.22 -7.03 9.36
CA SER A 393 11.46 -5.79 9.29
C SER A 393 10.15 -5.80 10.11
N ARG A 394 9.70 -6.97 10.58
CA ARG A 394 8.49 -7.10 11.40
C ARG A 394 8.69 -6.64 12.84
N HIS A 395 9.95 -6.56 13.28
CA HIS A 395 10.32 -6.20 14.65
C HIS A 395 10.74 -4.73 14.76
N ARG A 396 10.54 -4.17 15.96
CA ARG A 396 11.03 -2.82 16.28
C ARG A 396 12.51 -2.91 16.62
N ILE A 397 13.33 -2.23 15.85
CA ILE A 397 14.77 -2.13 16.09
C ILE A 397 15.33 -0.85 15.48
N ASN A 398 16.24 -0.19 16.22
CA ASN A 398 16.93 1.02 15.75
C ASN A 398 18.09 0.73 14.78
N VAL A 399 18.58 -0.50 14.71
CA VAL A 399 19.65 -0.87 13.80
C VAL A 399 19.10 -1.01 12.38
N PRO A 400 19.71 -0.35 11.34
CA PRO A 400 19.25 -0.46 9.97
C PRO A 400 19.50 -1.85 9.39
N ILE A 401 18.58 -2.30 8.55
CA ILE A 401 18.68 -3.55 7.81
C ILE A 401 19.05 -3.23 6.36
N TYR A 402 20.21 -3.68 5.91
CA TYR A 402 20.66 -3.59 4.52
C TYR A 402 20.47 -4.95 3.86
N ALA A 403 19.55 -5.02 2.91
CA ALA A 403 19.28 -6.24 2.16
C ALA A 403 20.03 -6.20 0.83
N LEU A 404 20.98 -7.11 0.66
CA LEU A 404 21.83 -7.20 -0.52
C LEU A 404 21.34 -8.36 -1.40
N THR A 405 21.03 -8.07 -2.65
CA THR A 405 20.50 -9.04 -3.62
C THR A 405 21.09 -8.80 -4.99
N SER A 406 21.25 -9.85 -5.79
CA SER A 406 21.63 -9.76 -7.21
C SER A 406 20.44 -9.47 -8.13
N LYS A 407 19.19 -9.57 -7.61
CA LYS A 407 17.96 -9.45 -8.39
C LYS A 407 17.32 -8.07 -8.22
N VAL A 408 17.27 -7.29 -9.30
CA VAL A 408 16.61 -5.97 -9.33
C VAL A 408 15.13 -6.06 -8.92
N ALA A 409 14.42 -7.10 -9.35
CA ALA A 409 13.01 -7.29 -8.97
C ALA A 409 12.86 -7.47 -7.45
N THR A 410 13.74 -8.24 -6.80
CA THR A 410 13.76 -8.39 -5.34
C THR A 410 14.15 -7.08 -4.65
N GLN A 411 15.16 -6.37 -5.17
CA GLN A 411 15.54 -5.06 -4.64
C GLN A 411 14.35 -4.10 -4.63
N ARG A 412 13.61 -4.01 -5.73
CA ARG A 412 12.43 -3.14 -5.85
C ARG A 412 11.35 -3.49 -4.84
N LYS A 413 11.00 -4.77 -4.71
CA LYS A 413 10.01 -5.21 -3.72
C LYS A 413 10.39 -4.83 -2.29
N MET A 414 11.65 -5.00 -1.92
CA MET A 414 12.13 -4.66 -0.58
C MET A 414 12.11 -3.16 -0.26
N THR A 415 11.89 -2.27 -1.25
CA THR A 415 11.75 -0.83 -0.98
C THR A 415 10.52 -0.49 -0.14
N LEU A 416 9.53 -1.38 -0.07
CA LEU A 416 8.33 -1.23 0.77
C LEU A 416 8.54 -1.71 2.22
N TYR A 417 9.56 -2.52 2.52
CA TYR A 417 9.75 -3.13 3.83
C TYR A 417 10.29 -2.11 4.84
N ARG A 418 9.60 -1.97 5.99
CA ARG A 418 10.01 -1.05 7.06
C ARG A 418 11.45 -1.31 7.49
N ASN A 419 12.23 -0.24 7.69
CA ASN A 419 13.63 -0.27 8.13
C ASN A 419 14.61 -1.01 7.19
N VAL A 420 14.17 -1.52 6.03
CA VAL A 420 15.01 -2.20 5.05
C VAL A 420 15.52 -1.23 4.00
N ARG A 421 16.82 -1.28 3.72
CA ARG A 421 17.49 -0.55 2.62
C ARG A 421 18.05 -1.57 1.63
N PRO A 422 17.34 -1.81 0.53
CA PRO A 422 17.78 -2.78 -0.46
C PRO A 422 18.89 -2.21 -1.34
N LEU A 423 19.95 -2.98 -1.53
CA LEU A 423 21.07 -2.65 -2.40
C LEU A 423 21.33 -3.79 -3.38
N LEU A 424 21.73 -3.43 -4.59
CA LEU A 424 22.13 -4.42 -5.59
C LEU A 424 23.59 -4.82 -5.34
N LEU A 425 23.80 -6.12 -5.20
CA LEU A 425 25.14 -6.71 -5.08
C LEU A 425 25.17 -7.98 -5.91
N ASP A 426 26.02 -8.02 -6.91
CA ASP A 426 26.32 -9.28 -7.61
C ASP A 426 27.25 -10.12 -6.73
N SER A 427 26.65 -11.07 -6.02
CA SER A 427 27.35 -12.01 -5.12
C SER A 427 27.51 -13.37 -5.82
N SER A 428 27.91 -13.37 -7.10
CA SER A 428 28.25 -14.60 -7.81
C SER A 428 29.58 -15.13 -7.27
N GLY A 429 29.55 -16.21 -6.51
CA GLY A 429 30.77 -16.82 -5.98
C GLY A 429 30.53 -17.59 -4.69
N ASP A 430 31.64 -17.96 -4.06
CA ASP A 430 31.61 -18.57 -2.75
C ASP A 430 31.23 -17.57 -1.66
N ARG A 431 30.82 -18.10 -0.50
CA ARG A 431 30.41 -17.34 0.67
C ARG A 431 31.43 -16.29 1.09
N ASP A 432 32.71 -16.65 1.18
CA ASP A 432 33.73 -15.77 1.74
C ASP A 432 33.99 -14.57 0.81
N THR A 433 33.90 -14.78 -0.49
CA THR A 433 33.93 -13.70 -1.50
C THR A 433 32.69 -12.78 -1.34
N ALA A 434 31.48 -13.35 -1.21
CA ALA A 434 30.26 -12.57 -1.01
C ALA A 434 30.29 -11.73 0.27
N LEU A 435 30.80 -12.27 1.37
CA LEU A 435 30.95 -11.54 2.64
C LEU A 435 31.94 -10.37 2.51
N LYS A 436 33.07 -10.55 1.82
CA LYS A 436 34.04 -9.47 1.54
C LYS A 436 33.44 -8.39 0.64
N GLN A 437 32.73 -8.79 -0.40
CA GLN A 437 32.05 -7.85 -1.30
C GLN A 437 30.99 -7.05 -0.54
N ALA A 438 30.22 -7.69 0.33
CA ALA A 438 29.22 -7.02 1.17
C ALA A 438 29.89 -5.94 2.07
N GLU A 439 30.97 -6.27 2.78
CA GLU A 439 31.71 -5.30 3.60
C GLU A 439 32.25 -4.15 2.75
N GLY A 440 32.85 -4.45 1.60
CA GLY A 440 33.34 -3.43 0.67
C GLY A 440 32.21 -2.48 0.21
N HIS A 441 31.02 -3.02 -0.02
CA HIS A 441 29.83 -2.23 -0.36
C HIS A 441 29.39 -1.30 0.79
N LEU A 442 29.34 -1.84 2.02
CA LEU A 442 28.99 -1.05 3.19
C LEU A 442 29.99 0.10 3.43
N LYS A 443 31.29 -0.14 3.27
CA LYS A 443 32.34 0.89 3.35
C LYS A 443 32.18 1.95 2.27
N LYS A 444 31.99 1.54 1.01
CA LYS A 444 31.80 2.42 -0.14
C LYS A 444 30.61 3.39 0.04
N PHE A 445 29.52 2.92 0.64
CA PHE A 445 28.34 3.75 0.92
C PHE A 445 28.41 4.50 2.25
N GLY A 446 29.53 4.42 2.98
CA GLY A 446 29.70 5.10 4.27
C GLY A 446 28.77 4.58 5.36
N ILE A 447 28.31 3.32 5.25
CA ILE A 447 27.40 2.68 6.20
C ILE A 447 28.18 2.22 7.43
N VAL A 448 29.37 1.71 7.22
CA VAL A 448 30.32 1.29 8.26
C VAL A 448 31.72 1.84 7.99
N GLN A 449 32.46 2.06 9.05
CA GLN A 449 33.87 2.50 9.03
C GLN A 449 34.73 1.60 9.94
N GLY A 450 36.05 1.77 9.89
CA GLY A 450 36.98 1.00 10.73
C GLY A 450 36.58 1.03 12.21
N GLY A 451 36.55 -0.13 12.85
CA GLY A 451 36.12 -0.32 14.23
C GLY A 451 34.64 -0.59 14.45
N ASP A 452 33.76 -0.27 13.49
CA ASP A 452 32.32 -0.54 13.61
C ASP A 452 32.03 -2.06 13.65
N VAL A 453 30.95 -2.43 14.35
CA VAL A 453 30.42 -3.78 14.39
C VAL A 453 29.15 -3.86 13.55
N TYR A 454 29.01 -4.94 12.78
CA TYR A 454 27.78 -5.25 12.04
C TYR A 454 27.48 -6.76 12.09
N ALA A 455 26.21 -7.09 11.97
CA ALA A 455 25.75 -8.47 11.83
C ALA A 455 25.45 -8.77 10.35
N ILE A 456 25.81 -9.96 9.87
CA ILE A 456 25.47 -10.40 8.51
C ILE A 456 24.88 -11.80 8.52
N THR A 457 23.81 -11.99 7.76
CA THR A 457 23.15 -13.28 7.56
C THR A 457 23.24 -13.71 6.10
N CYS A 458 23.47 -15.01 5.89
CA CYS A 458 23.42 -15.61 4.57
C CYS A 458 23.02 -17.09 4.62
N GLY A 459 22.76 -17.68 3.46
CA GLY A 459 22.58 -19.11 3.30
C GLY A 459 23.89 -19.81 2.92
N GLU A 460 24.06 -21.04 3.35
CA GLU A 460 25.11 -21.93 2.86
C GLU A 460 24.52 -23.32 2.56
N PRO A 461 24.55 -23.78 1.29
CA PRO A 461 25.14 -23.11 0.13
C PRO A 461 24.40 -21.85 -0.29
N MET A 462 25.14 -20.91 -0.91
CA MET A 462 24.57 -19.66 -1.41
C MET A 462 23.54 -19.91 -2.52
N GLY A 463 22.52 -19.02 -2.63
CA GLY A 463 21.54 -19.03 -3.72
C GLY A 463 20.35 -19.98 -3.54
N ALA A 464 20.25 -20.71 -2.44
CA ALA A 464 19.06 -21.51 -2.13
C ALA A 464 17.96 -20.62 -1.50
N PRO A 465 16.76 -20.50 -2.11
CA PRO A 465 15.65 -19.74 -1.53
C PRO A 465 15.27 -20.29 -0.14
N GLY A 466 15.12 -19.41 0.86
CA GLY A 466 14.83 -19.81 2.24
C GLY A 466 15.99 -20.52 2.95
N GLY A 467 17.19 -20.51 2.36
CA GLY A 467 18.36 -21.21 2.88
C GLY A 467 19.20 -20.43 3.88
N THR A 468 18.72 -19.30 4.41
CA THR A 468 19.48 -18.55 5.43
C THR A 468 19.67 -19.39 6.69
N ASN A 469 20.91 -19.79 6.95
CA ASN A 469 21.29 -20.69 8.04
C ASN A 469 22.54 -20.23 8.81
N MET A 470 23.10 -19.07 8.46
CA MET A 470 24.30 -18.52 9.09
C MET A 470 24.07 -17.06 9.54
N LEU A 471 24.54 -16.79 10.75
CA LEU A 471 24.75 -15.44 11.30
C LEU A 471 26.22 -15.26 11.61
N LYS A 472 26.81 -14.16 11.15
CA LYS A 472 28.19 -13.77 11.50
C LYS A 472 28.21 -12.35 12.05
N ILE A 473 28.94 -12.15 13.13
CA ILE A 473 29.22 -10.83 13.67
C ILE A 473 30.62 -10.42 13.22
N CYS A 474 30.71 -9.26 12.61
CA CYS A 474 31.93 -8.74 12.02
C CYS A 474 32.31 -7.40 12.65
N ARG A 475 33.62 -7.21 12.87
CA ARG A 475 34.21 -5.90 13.15
C ARG A 475 34.95 -5.45 11.90
N VAL A 476 34.66 -4.25 11.47
CA VAL A 476 35.32 -3.64 10.29
C VAL A 476 36.78 -3.34 10.63
N VAL A 477 37.67 -3.85 9.83
CA VAL A 477 39.14 -3.64 9.95
C VAL A 477 39.56 -2.41 9.15
#